data_d80d00121b508be1f52bf6fe68b31b64
#
_entry.id   d80d00121b508be1f52bf6fe68b31b64
#
_cell.length_a   1.000
_cell.length_b   1.000
_cell.length_c   1.000
_cell.angle_alpha   90.00
_cell.angle_beta   90.00
_cell.angle_gamma   90.00
#
_symmetry.space_group_name_H-M   'P 1'
#
loop_
_entity.id
_entity.type
_entity.pdbx_description
1 polymer ?
#
loop_
_entity_poly.entity_id
_entity_poly.type
_entity_poly.pdbx_seq_one_letter_code
_entity_poly.pdbx_strand_id
1 'polypeptide(L)'
;MEIVTYKDFWNRQAASAESAISAVDGSQSEEVVQHTGRWSAAQVQAALDIGPSDEVLELGCGIGRIGRELAPNCRHWTGVDISENMIHHARGRLEHLENVSFHRLERSSLEMLEDNSIDKAYSIAVFCHMDKEDLYLYMQELNRVVRPGGAIFVETWNLAHAIGWRRWAYEPLVWSRADQSQRKDVARNQFCTAEEFELYVNYAGFEPLANFNESQSVQVVAGKDLGPDQRAGWLAQIEKNRDEIAYSPLYAELFAQSVDVLFGKTPPADMLAYIDGLGDTSEAQLFRPYLLSLWQKNAGIWGDVPE
;
A
#
# COMPACT_ATOMS: atom_id res chain seq x y z
N MET A 1 17.39 6.54 26.83
CA MET A 1 17.29 6.55 25.37
C MET A 1 15.85 6.16 25.08
N GLU A 2 15.07 7.07 24.56
CA GLU A 2 13.66 6.83 24.22
C GLU A 2 13.60 5.85 23.06
N ILE A 3 12.84 4.78 23.20
CA ILE A 3 12.66 3.80 22.13
C ILE A 3 11.64 4.39 21.17
N VAL A 4 12.07 4.76 19.96
CA VAL A 4 11.19 5.19 18.90
C VAL A 4 10.48 3.97 18.32
N THR A 5 9.15 3.98 18.33
CA THR A 5 8.31 2.93 17.78
C THR A 5 7.79 3.32 16.39
N TYR A 6 7.23 2.37 15.63
CA TYR A 6 6.49 2.66 14.37
C TYR A 6 5.43 3.73 14.58
N LYS A 7 4.70 3.67 15.70
CA LYS A 7 3.65 4.62 16.07
C LYS A 7 4.19 6.04 16.17
N ASP A 8 5.30 6.23 16.88
CA ASP A 8 5.92 7.54 17.07
C ASP A 8 6.44 8.10 15.75
N PHE A 9 7.02 7.22 14.93
CA PHE A 9 7.50 7.59 13.60
C PHE A 9 6.34 8.08 12.71
N TRP A 10 5.30 7.26 12.52
CA TRP A 10 4.17 7.61 11.64
C TRP A 10 3.34 8.78 12.17
N ASN A 11 3.21 8.94 13.49
CA ASN A 11 2.61 10.14 14.07
C ASN A 11 3.38 11.42 13.71
N ARG A 12 4.72 11.38 13.75
CA ARG A 12 5.53 12.53 13.35
C ARG A 12 5.43 12.81 11.86
N GLN A 13 5.41 11.76 11.02
CA GLN A 13 5.24 11.91 9.57
C GLN A 13 3.89 12.55 9.20
N ALA A 14 2.87 12.39 10.03
CA ALA A 14 1.53 12.94 9.80
C ALA A 14 1.23 14.17 10.67
N ALA A 15 2.24 14.91 11.14
CA ALA A 15 2.05 16.07 12.02
C ALA A 15 1.32 17.25 11.34
N SER A 16 1.34 17.33 10.01
CA SER A 16 0.58 18.29 9.21
C SER A 16 -0.08 17.56 8.02
N ALA A 17 -1.07 18.19 7.39
CA ALA A 17 -1.71 17.63 6.19
C ALA A 17 -0.71 17.39 5.05
N GLU A 18 0.21 18.33 4.81
CA GLU A 18 1.24 18.21 3.78
C GLU A 18 2.20 17.05 4.06
N SER A 19 2.66 16.93 5.33
CA SER A 19 3.55 15.83 5.70
C SER A 19 2.85 14.48 5.68
N ALA A 20 1.56 14.42 6.03
CA ALA A 20 0.75 13.21 5.93
C ALA A 20 0.57 12.74 4.47
N ILE A 21 0.31 13.67 3.53
CA ILE A 21 0.30 13.39 2.09
C ILE A 21 1.65 12.81 1.66
N SER A 22 2.74 13.50 2.01
CA SER A 22 4.10 13.04 1.67
C SER A 22 4.44 11.67 2.25
N ALA A 23 3.87 11.32 3.40
CA ALA A 23 4.10 10.04 4.05
C ALA A 23 3.41 8.86 3.32
N VAL A 24 2.25 9.07 2.70
CA VAL A 24 1.48 7.98 2.09
C VAL A 24 1.83 7.70 0.63
N ASP A 25 2.33 8.71 -0.13
CA ASP A 25 2.69 8.50 -1.54
C ASP A 25 3.96 9.23 -1.98
N GLY A 26 4.60 9.96 -1.08
CA GLY A 26 5.84 10.70 -1.36
C GLY A 26 5.62 12.06 -2.03
N SER A 27 4.41 12.37 -2.51
CA SER A 27 4.07 13.65 -3.14
C SER A 27 3.85 14.77 -2.12
N GLN A 28 3.46 15.95 -2.60
CA GLN A 28 2.95 17.06 -1.79
C GLN A 28 1.64 17.60 -2.40
N SER A 29 1.00 16.82 -3.26
CA SER A 29 -0.14 17.24 -4.05
C SER A 29 -1.38 16.44 -3.69
N GLU A 30 -2.45 17.11 -3.32
CA GLU A 30 -3.76 16.49 -3.10
C GLU A 30 -4.28 15.82 -4.39
N GLU A 31 -4.01 16.40 -5.56
CA GLU A 31 -4.36 15.81 -6.85
C GLU A 31 -3.67 14.45 -7.04
N VAL A 32 -2.36 14.36 -6.72
CA VAL A 32 -1.61 13.11 -6.80
C VAL A 32 -2.17 12.08 -5.83
N VAL A 33 -2.48 12.47 -4.58
CA VAL A 33 -3.11 11.57 -3.60
C VAL A 33 -4.44 11.02 -4.11
N GLN A 34 -5.25 11.83 -4.77
CA GLN A 34 -6.51 11.37 -5.35
C GLN A 34 -6.27 10.39 -6.51
N HIS A 35 -5.26 10.64 -7.36
CA HIS A 35 -4.89 9.71 -8.44
C HIS A 35 -4.38 8.38 -7.91
N THR A 36 -3.43 8.42 -6.96
CA THR A 36 -2.91 7.19 -6.33
C THR A 36 -3.97 6.44 -5.53
N GLY A 37 -4.91 7.16 -4.92
CA GLY A 37 -6.06 6.59 -4.23
C GLY A 37 -6.98 5.83 -5.19
N ARG A 38 -7.38 6.45 -6.30
CA ARG A 38 -8.21 5.79 -7.34
C ARG A 38 -7.52 4.59 -7.96
N TRP A 39 -6.22 4.72 -8.27
CA TRP A 39 -5.43 3.61 -8.81
C TRP A 39 -5.46 2.40 -7.87
N SER A 40 -5.07 2.59 -6.60
CA SER A 40 -5.06 1.51 -5.62
C SER A 40 -6.48 0.96 -5.35
N ALA A 41 -7.49 1.82 -5.33
CA ALA A 41 -8.88 1.39 -5.15
C ALA A 41 -9.36 0.50 -6.32
N ALA A 42 -8.97 0.83 -7.56
CA ALA A 42 -9.28 -0.01 -8.73
C ALA A 42 -8.65 -1.40 -8.61
N GLN A 43 -7.38 -1.49 -8.19
CA GLN A 43 -6.72 -2.78 -7.93
C GLN A 43 -7.43 -3.59 -6.83
N VAL A 44 -7.77 -2.95 -5.70
CA VAL A 44 -8.51 -3.61 -4.60
C VAL A 44 -9.88 -4.07 -5.07
N GLN A 45 -10.60 -3.23 -5.81
CA GLN A 45 -11.92 -3.59 -6.38
C GLN A 45 -11.81 -4.77 -7.34
N ALA A 46 -10.82 -4.77 -8.23
CA ALA A 46 -10.56 -5.87 -9.16
C ALA A 46 -10.17 -7.17 -8.43
N ALA A 47 -9.42 -7.06 -7.33
CA ALA A 47 -8.99 -8.21 -6.54
C ALA A 47 -10.09 -8.82 -5.68
N LEU A 48 -10.93 -7.99 -5.05
CA LEU A 48 -11.87 -8.42 -4.02
C LEU A 48 -13.34 -8.38 -4.42
N ASP A 49 -13.70 -7.77 -5.55
CA ASP A 49 -15.10 -7.60 -6.00
C ASP A 49 -16.02 -7.08 -4.87
N ILE A 50 -15.62 -5.92 -4.31
CA ILE A 50 -16.33 -5.31 -3.18
C ILE A 50 -17.72 -4.88 -3.63
N GLY A 51 -18.75 -5.31 -2.89
CA GLY A 51 -20.16 -5.03 -3.18
C GLY A 51 -20.88 -4.34 -2.02
N PRO A 52 -22.14 -3.88 -2.27
CA PRO A 52 -22.90 -3.04 -1.34
C PRO A 52 -23.32 -3.74 -0.04
N SER A 53 -23.13 -5.05 0.06
CA SER A 53 -23.39 -5.82 1.27
C SER A 53 -22.17 -6.10 2.12
N ASP A 54 -20.96 -5.76 1.64
CA ASP A 54 -19.71 -6.16 2.27
C ASP A 54 -19.31 -5.23 3.43
N GLU A 55 -18.88 -5.84 4.53
CA GLU A 55 -18.11 -5.22 5.60
C GLU A 55 -16.62 -5.26 5.18
N VAL A 56 -16.02 -4.09 5.00
CA VAL A 56 -14.67 -3.95 4.43
C VAL A 56 -13.70 -3.38 5.45
N LEU A 57 -12.52 -3.97 5.56
CA LEU A 57 -11.43 -3.52 6.43
C LEU A 57 -10.22 -3.07 5.60
N GLU A 58 -9.71 -1.87 5.89
CA GLU A 58 -8.39 -1.41 5.44
C GLU A 58 -7.41 -1.40 6.61
N LEU A 59 -6.41 -2.27 6.57
CA LEU A 59 -5.31 -2.27 7.53
C LEU A 59 -4.23 -1.28 7.07
N GLY A 60 -3.93 -0.28 7.91
CA GLY A 60 -3.01 0.80 7.59
C GLY A 60 -3.64 1.84 6.65
N CYS A 61 -4.81 2.35 7.00
CA CYS A 61 -5.59 3.23 6.11
C CYS A 61 -4.94 4.60 5.87
N GLY A 62 -3.91 4.98 6.63
CA GLY A 62 -3.25 6.25 6.51
C GLY A 62 -4.25 7.41 6.56
N ILE A 63 -4.18 8.29 5.57
CA ILE A 63 -5.11 9.43 5.44
C ILE A 63 -6.44 9.07 4.75
N GLY A 64 -6.74 7.78 4.54
CA GLY A 64 -8.00 7.31 3.95
C GLY A 64 -8.11 7.50 2.44
N ARG A 65 -6.98 7.56 1.69
CA ARG A 65 -7.00 7.81 0.24
C ARG A 65 -7.71 6.71 -0.56
N ILE A 66 -7.56 5.43 -0.16
CA ILE A 66 -8.21 4.29 -0.82
C ILE A 66 -9.64 4.14 -0.31
N GLY A 67 -9.85 4.24 1.01
CA GLY A 67 -11.17 4.16 1.63
C GLY A 67 -12.16 5.17 1.09
N ARG A 68 -11.72 6.39 0.73
CA ARG A 68 -12.56 7.39 0.09
C ARG A 68 -13.24 6.90 -1.19
N GLU A 69 -12.52 6.09 -1.98
CA GLU A 69 -13.00 5.58 -3.26
C GLU A 69 -13.82 4.29 -3.10
N LEU A 70 -13.52 3.46 -2.09
CA LEU A 70 -14.17 2.15 -1.88
C LEU A 70 -15.38 2.19 -0.95
N ALA A 71 -15.36 3.04 0.07
CA ALA A 71 -16.44 3.10 1.06
C ALA A 71 -17.83 3.37 0.44
N PRO A 72 -18.00 4.18 -0.62
CA PRO A 72 -19.30 4.35 -1.26
C PRO A 72 -19.89 3.07 -1.87
N ASN A 73 -19.07 2.04 -2.12
CA ASN A 73 -19.44 0.82 -2.81
C ASN A 73 -19.72 -0.36 -1.86
N CYS A 74 -19.52 -0.20 -0.55
CA CYS A 74 -19.71 -1.25 0.43
C CYS A 74 -20.75 -0.88 1.48
N ARG A 75 -21.17 -1.87 2.28
CA ARG A 75 -22.10 -1.67 3.39
C ARG A 75 -21.47 -0.81 4.48
N HIS A 76 -20.24 -1.15 4.88
CA HIS A 76 -19.48 -0.40 5.85
C HIS A 76 -17.99 -0.58 5.61
N TRP A 77 -17.25 0.50 5.73
CA TRP A 77 -15.80 0.49 5.62
C TRP A 77 -15.16 0.88 6.96
N THR A 78 -14.23 0.05 7.40
CA THR A 78 -13.45 0.29 8.63
C THR A 78 -11.99 0.51 8.28
N GLY A 79 -11.47 1.69 8.59
CA GLY A 79 -10.05 2.01 8.48
C GLY A 79 -9.33 1.89 9.82
N VAL A 80 -8.22 1.18 9.86
CA VAL A 80 -7.38 1.10 11.06
C VAL A 80 -5.96 1.57 10.74
N ASP A 81 -5.34 2.30 11.67
CA ASP A 81 -3.96 2.76 11.55
C ASP A 81 -3.31 2.88 12.92
N ILE A 82 -2.00 2.74 13.00
CA ILE A 82 -1.22 2.89 14.22
C ILE A 82 -1.04 4.37 14.62
N SER A 83 -1.17 5.28 13.65
CA SER A 83 -0.97 6.72 13.82
C SER A 83 -2.28 7.45 14.11
N GLU A 84 -2.37 8.10 15.26
CA GLU A 84 -3.50 8.99 15.61
C GLU A 84 -3.68 10.12 14.60
N ASN A 85 -2.56 10.71 14.16
CA ASN A 85 -2.58 11.82 13.21
C ASN A 85 -3.08 11.38 11.83
N MET A 86 -2.70 10.17 11.36
CA MET A 86 -3.26 9.60 10.13
C MET A 86 -4.78 9.44 10.24
N ILE A 87 -5.26 8.84 11.33
CA ILE A 87 -6.70 8.70 11.61
C ILE A 87 -7.42 10.04 11.64
N HIS A 88 -6.80 11.06 12.23
CA HIS A 88 -7.36 12.42 12.22
C HIS A 88 -7.55 12.98 10.80
N HIS A 89 -6.53 12.85 9.95
CA HIS A 89 -6.62 13.27 8.55
C HIS A 89 -7.62 12.42 7.75
N ALA A 90 -7.68 11.11 7.99
CA ALA A 90 -8.66 10.23 7.34
C ALA A 90 -10.10 10.61 7.70
N ARG A 91 -10.39 10.90 8.97
CA ARG A 91 -11.72 11.37 9.41
C ARG A 91 -12.16 12.64 8.69
N GLY A 92 -11.26 13.63 8.57
CA GLY A 92 -11.55 14.86 7.84
C GLY A 92 -11.79 14.60 6.34
N ARG A 93 -11.02 13.70 5.72
CA ARG A 93 -11.13 13.35 4.30
C ARG A 93 -12.44 12.64 3.96
N LEU A 94 -12.93 11.79 4.85
CA LEU A 94 -14.12 10.97 4.67
C LEU A 94 -15.33 11.46 5.46
N GLU A 95 -15.31 12.71 5.98
CA GLU A 95 -16.39 13.26 6.82
C GLU A 95 -17.78 13.29 6.15
N HIS A 96 -17.80 13.25 4.81
CA HIS A 96 -19.01 13.25 4.00
C HIS A 96 -19.65 11.86 3.84
N LEU A 97 -19.01 10.79 4.35
CA LEU A 97 -19.49 9.40 4.29
C LEU A 97 -20.03 8.97 5.65
N GLU A 98 -21.21 8.35 5.66
CA GLU A 98 -21.89 7.91 6.88
C GLU A 98 -21.56 6.45 7.25
N ASN A 99 -21.03 5.68 6.30
CA ASN A 99 -20.75 4.25 6.46
C ASN A 99 -19.27 3.95 6.72
N VAL A 100 -18.58 4.83 7.45
CA VAL A 100 -17.15 4.66 7.75
C VAL A 100 -16.88 4.68 9.24
N SER A 101 -15.94 3.85 9.69
CA SER A 101 -15.40 3.91 11.04
C SER A 101 -13.88 3.83 11.04
N PHE A 102 -13.28 4.35 12.13
CA PHE A 102 -11.84 4.47 12.26
C PHE A 102 -11.38 4.05 13.65
N HIS A 103 -10.34 3.21 13.71
CA HIS A 103 -9.73 2.81 14.96
C HIS A 103 -8.22 2.98 14.90
N ARG A 104 -7.68 3.56 15.97
CA ARG A 104 -6.25 3.62 16.18
C ARG A 104 -5.77 2.32 16.81
N LEU A 105 -4.71 1.75 16.25
CA LEU A 105 -4.07 0.55 16.76
C LEU A 105 -3.04 0.91 17.85
N GLU A 106 -3.12 0.25 18.99
CA GLU A 106 -2.14 0.39 20.07
C GLU A 106 -1.03 -0.66 19.99
N ARG A 107 -1.31 -1.78 19.37
CA ARG A 107 -0.44 -2.93 19.17
C ARG A 107 -0.83 -3.68 17.91
N SER A 108 -0.09 -4.72 17.53
CA SER A 108 -0.35 -5.57 16.37
C SER A 108 -1.55 -6.51 16.61
N SER A 109 -2.73 -5.91 16.81
CA SER A 109 -4.00 -6.57 17.12
C SER A 109 -5.18 -5.79 16.55
N LEU A 110 -6.24 -6.50 16.19
CA LEU A 110 -7.55 -5.97 15.75
C LEU A 110 -8.65 -6.25 16.80
N GLU A 111 -8.31 -6.20 18.08
CA GLU A 111 -9.20 -6.57 19.20
C GLU A 111 -10.51 -5.77 19.27
N MET A 112 -10.60 -4.62 18.56
CA MET A 112 -11.82 -3.84 18.44
C MET A 112 -12.85 -4.43 17.46
N LEU A 113 -12.44 -5.41 16.66
CA LEU A 113 -13.28 -6.10 15.69
C LEU A 113 -13.63 -7.51 16.19
N GLU A 114 -14.89 -7.90 16.02
CA GLU A 114 -15.37 -9.23 16.37
C GLU A 114 -14.84 -10.30 15.40
N ASP A 115 -14.76 -11.54 15.86
CA ASP A 115 -14.40 -12.68 15.02
C ASP A 115 -15.41 -12.83 13.88
N ASN A 116 -14.92 -13.09 12.66
CA ASN A 116 -15.74 -13.33 11.47
C ASN A 116 -16.74 -12.18 11.16
N SER A 117 -16.36 -10.93 11.42
CA SER A 117 -17.20 -9.75 11.19
C SER A 117 -16.94 -9.07 9.84
N ILE A 118 -15.85 -9.38 9.17
CA ILE A 118 -15.38 -8.72 7.93
C ILE A 118 -15.57 -9.66 6.73
N ASP A 119 -16.10 -9.15 5.61
CA ASP A 119 -16.19 -9.87 4.34
C ASP A 119 -14.89 -9.81 3.55
N LYS A 120 -14.33 -8.62 3.43
CA LYS A 120 -13.18 -8.29 2.61
C LYS A 120 -12.19 -7.45 3.39
N ALA A 121 -10.91 -7.80 3.33
CA ALA A 121 -9.89 -6.95 3.93
C ALA A 121 -8.74 -6.70 2.95
N TYR A 122 -8.12 -5.52 3.04
CA TYR A 122 -6.96 -5.21 2.23
C TYR A 122 -5.92 -4.41 3.01
N SER A 123 -4.68 -4.47 2.50
CA SER A 123 -3.56 -3.71 3.06
C SER A 123 -2.55 -3.39 1.95
N ILE A 124 -2.42 -2.11 1.60
CA ILE A 124 -1.60 -1.62 0.50
C ILE A 124 -0.50 -0.70 1.03
N ALA A 125 0.75 -1.00 0.71
CA ALA A 125 1.94 -0.26 1.14
C ALA A 125 2.11 -0.15 2.67
N VAL A 126 1.74 -1.18 3.43
CA VAL A 126 1.79 -1.20 4.90
C VAL A 126 2.75 -2.26 5.43
N PHE A 127 2.64 -3.50 4.99
CA PHE A 127 3.46 -4.61 5.48
C PHE A 127 4.97 -4.40 5.23
N CYS A 128 5.31 -3.59 4.26
CA CYS A 128 6.69 -3.21 4.00
C CYS A 128 7.29 -2.25 5.06
N HIS A 129 6.51 -1.77 6.02
CA HIS A 129 6.93 -0.82 7.04
C HIS A 129 6.96 -1.37 8.46
N MET A 130 6.79 -2.68 8.63
CA MET A 130 6.77 -3.33 9.94
C MET A 130 7.71 -4.54 9.99
N ASP A 131 8.10 -4.95 11.19
CA ASP A 131 8.87 -6.17 11.38
C ASP A 131 8.04 -7.40 10.98
N LYS A 132 8.72 -8.49 10.61
CA LYS A 132 8.07 -9.72 10.11
C LYS A 132 7.18 -10.37 11.17
N GLU A 133 7.53 -10.23 12.42
CA GLU A 133 6.73 -10.69 13.56
C GLU A 133 5.38 -9.95 13.61
N ASP A 134 5.37 -8.63 13.50
CA ASP A 134 4.16 -7.83 13.46
C ASP A 134 3.33 -8.11 12.21
N LEU A 135 3.98 -8.27 11.06
CA LEU A 135 3.32 -8.70 9.82
C LEU A 135 2.55 -10.01 10.05
N TYR A 136 3.19 -11.02 10.64
CA TYR A 136 2.53 -12.31 10.88
C TYR A 136 1.39 -12.21 11.91
N LEU A 137 1.57 -11.44 12.99
CA LEU A 137 0.50 -11.18 13.96
C LEU A 137 -0.73 -10.53 13.29
N TYR A 138 -0.53 -9.53 12.42
CA TYR A 138 -1.63 -8.93 11.68
C TYR A 138 -2.27 -9.90 10.68
N MET A 139 -1.51 -10.79 10.04
CA MET A 139 -2.09 -11.84 9.19
C MET A 139 -2.99 -12.78 9.98
N GLN A 140 -2.59 -13.16 11.20
CA GLN A 140 -3.43 -13.97 12.10
C GLN A 140 -4.69 -13.22 12.54
N GLU A 141 -4.57 -11.95 12.88
CA GLU A 141 -5.72 -11.09 13.22
C GLU A 141 -6.67 -10.89 12.03
N LEU A 142 -6.15 -10.67 10.82
CA LEU A 142 -6.96 -10.64 9.60
C LEU A 142 -7.72 -11.96 9.42
N ASN A 143 -7.07 -13.10 9.65
CA ASN A 143 -7.77 -14.39 9.58
C ASN A 143 -8.85 -14.53 10.67
N ARG A 144 -8.63 -14.02 11.88
CA ARG A 144 -9.63 -14.03 12.94
C ARG A 144 -10.87 -13.21 12.56
N VAL A 145 -10.68 -11.99 12.05
CA VAL A 145 -11.80 -11.07 11.79
C VAL A 145 -12.51 -11.32 10.47
N VAL A 146 -11.81 -11.81 9.45
CA VAL A 146 -12.43 -12.18 8.16
C VAL A 146 -13.28 -13.43 8.35
N ARG A 147 -14.51 -13.43 7.82
CA ARG A 147 -15.44 -14.57 7.94
C ARG A 147 -15.07 -15.72 6.98
N PRO A 148 -15.50 -16.96 7.26
CA PRO A 148 -15.45 -18.04 6.27
C PRO A 148 -16.11 -17.62 4.96
N GLY A 149 -15.46 -17.89 3.82
CA GLY A 149 -15.89 -17.44 2.50
C GLY A 149 -15.41 -16.04 2.12
N GLY A 150 -14.87 -15.28 3.06
CA GLY A 150 -14.28 -13.96 2.82
C GLY A 150 -12.87 -14.03 2.22
N ALA A 151 -12.34 -12.87 1.82
CA ALA A 151 -11.04 -12.78 1.16
C ALA A 151 -10.22 -11.56 1.59
N ILE A 152 -8.90 -11.66 1.36
CA ILE A 152 -7.96 -10.58 1.57
C ILE A 152 -7.18 -10.26 0.29
N PHE A 153 -6.77 -8.98 0.15
CA PHE A 153 -5.78 -8.52 -0.82
C PHE A 153 -4.68 -7.75 -0.09
N VAL A 154 -3.47 -8.27 -0.13
CA VAL A 154 -2.34 -7.76 0.66
C VAL A 154 -1.08 -7.67 -0.17
N GLU A 155 -0.22 -6.67 0.13
CA GLU A 155 1.03 -6.51 -0.59
C GLU A 155 2.22 -6.15 0.31
N THR A 156 3.42 -6.48 -0.17
CA THR A 156 4.70 -6.04 0.39
C THR A 156 5.73 -5.83 -0.72
N TRP A 157 6.92 -5.27 -0.40
CA TRP A 157 8.02 -5.13 -1.36
C TRP A 157 8.61 -6.48 -1.76
N ASN A 158 8.87 -6.65 -3.06
CA ASN A 158 9.42 -7.87 -3.66
C ASN A 158 10.96 -7.83 -3.74
N LEU A 159 11.66 -8.53 -2.84
CA LEU A 159 13.11 -8.59 -2.87
C LEU A 159 13.66 -9.37 -4.07
N ALA A 160 12.93 -10.37 -4.56
CA ALA A 160 13.39 -11.26 -5.63
C ALA A 160 13.26 -10.64 -7.03
N HIS A 161 12.42 -9.62 -7.21
CA HIS A 161 12.29 -8.93 -8.48
C HIS A 161 13.40 -7.88 -8.68
N ALA A 162 13.89 -7.70 -9.92
CA ALA A 162 14.98 -6.78 -10.23
C ALA A 162 14.74 -5.34 -9.75
N ILE A 163 13.50 -4.85 -9.84
CA ILE A 163 13.11 -3.50 -9.40
C ILE A 163 13.08 -3.41 -7.87
N GLY A 164 12.53 -4.41 -7.19
CA GLY A 164 12.53 -4.47 -5.73
C GLY A 164 13.94 -4.60 -5.17
N TRP A 165 14.78 -5.46 -5.78
CA TRP A 165 16.20 -5.54 -5.45
C TRP A 165 16.92 -4.20 -5.63
N ARG A 166 16.66 -3.48 -6.73
CA ARG A 166 17.23 -2.17 -7.00
C ARG A 166 16.84 -1.15 -5.92
N ARG A 167 15.57 -1.12 -5.54
CA ARG A 167 15.08 -0.28 -4.45
C ARG A 167 15.77 -0.62 -3.14
N TRP A 168 15.86 -1.90 -2.80
CA TRP A 168 16.54 -2.37 -1.58
C TRP A 168 18.04 -2.05 -1.60
N ALA A 169 18.72 -2.19 -2.75
CA ALA A 169 20.16 -1.96 -2.87
C ALA A 169 20.56 -0.51 -2.58
N TYR A 170 19.65 0.44 -2.75
CA TYR A 170 19.88 1.84 -2.36
C TYR A 170 19.80 2.05 -0.84
N GLU A 171 18.97 1.31 -0.14
CA GLU A 171 18.84 1.41 1.32
C GLU A 171 20.17 1.17 2.05
N PRO A 172 20.91 0.06 1.80
CA PRO A 172 22.24 -0.13 2.39
C PRO A 172 23.23 1.01 2.09
N LEU A 173 23.17 1.63 0.91
CA LEU A 173 24.05 2.74 0.57
C LEU A 173 23.79 3.97 1.42
N VAL A 174 22.51 4.27 1.69
CA VAL A 174 22.11 5.36 2.58
C VAL A 174 22.58 5.09 4.00
N TRP A 175 22.33 3.87 4.51
CA TRP A 175 22.59 3.51 5.90
C TRP A 175 23.99 2.98 6.17
N SER A 176 24.83 2.74 5.15
CA SER A 176 26.15 2.14 5.31
C SER A 176 27.09 2.94 6.23
N ARG A 177 26.91 4.25 6.31
CA ARG A 177 27.70 5.16 7.13
C ARG A 177 27.04 5.55 8.44
N ALA A 178 25.81 5.09 8.68
CA ALA A 178 25.09 5.35 9.93
C ALA A 178 25.59 4.45 11.05
N ASP A 179 25.46 4.90 12.30
CA ASP A 179 25.71 4.07 13.46
C ASP A 179 24.79 2.84 13.46
N GLN A 180 25.28 1.74 14.03
CA GLN A 180 24.56 0.48 14.00
C GLN A 180 23.16 0.56 14.63
N SER A 181 22.98 1.41 15.63
CA SER A 181 21.66 1.71 16.24
C SER A 181 20.69 2.42 15.30
N GLN A 182 21.20 3.15 14.32
CA GLN A 182 20.41 3.87 13.32
C GLN A 182 20.11 3.03 12.07
N ARG A 183 20.88 1.95 11.85
CA ARG A 183 20.68 1.05 10.70
C ARG A 183 19.38 0.25 10.77
N LYS A 184 18.75 0.18 11.94
CA LYS A 184 17.44 -0.42 12.18
C LYS A 184 16.39 0.65 12.44
N ASP A 185 16.39 1.72 11.64
CA ASP A 185 15.31 2.69 11.70
C ASP A 185 13.97 1.97 11.42
N VAL A 186 13.00 2.25 12.27
CA VAL A 186 11.63 1.70 12.17
C VAL A 186 10.91 2.08 10.87
N ALA A 187 11.40 3.10 10.17
CA ALA A 187 10.91 3.52 8.86
C ALA A 187 11.52 2.75 7.70
N ARG A 188 12.49 1.89 7.95
CA ARG A 188 13.14 1.12 6.91
C ARG A 188 12.17 0.19 6.22
N ASN A 189 12.16 0.23 4.88
CA ASN A 189 11.37 -0.72 4.12
C ASN A 189 11.84 -2.15 4.37
N GLN A 190 10.90 -3.02 4.69
CA GLN A 190 11.09 -4.46 4.77
C GLN A 190 10.70 -5.08 3.42
N PHE A 191 11.41 -6.13 3.05
CA PHE A 191 11.21 -6.83 1.80
C PHE A 191 11.02 -8.31 2.06
N CYS A 192 10.13 -8.94 1.29
CA CYS A 192 9.96 -10.39 1.27
C CYS A 192 10.22 -10.93 -0.14
N THR A 193 10.50 -12.22 -0.27
CA THR A 193 10.26 -12.91 -1.53
C THR A 193 8.79 -13.30 -1.63
N ALA A 194 8.34 -13.67 -2.84
CA ALA A 194 6.96 -14.12 -3.04
C ALA A 194 6.63 -15.35 -2.18
N GLU A 195 7.57 -16.30 -2.11
CA GLU A 195 7.42 -17.53 -1.33
C GLU A 195 7.35 -17.25 0.17
N GLU A 196 8.20 -16.33 0.67
CA GLU A 196 8.18 -15.96 2.08
C GLU A 196 6.86 -15.30 2.47
N PHE A 197 6.37 -14.36 1.66
CA PHE A 197 5.12 -13.65 1.96
C PHE A 197 3.92 -14.59 1.91
N GLU A 198 3.90 -15.51 0.94
CA GLU A 198 2.86 -16.54 0.84
C GLU A 198 2.86 -17.51 2.04
N LEU A 199 4.04 -17.81 2.62
CA LEU A 199 4.10 -18.61 3.85
C LEU A 199 3.36 -17.93 5.01
N TYR A 200 3.53 -16.62 5.20
CA TYR A 200 2.80 -15.89 6.25
C TYR A 200 1.29 -15.94 6.04
N VAL A 201 0.82 -15.79 4.80
CA VAL A 201 -0.60 -15.89 4.43
C VAL A 201 -1.13 -17.30 4.75
N ASN A 202 -0.42 -18.32 4.30
CA ASN A 202 -0.79 -19.73 4.49
C ASN A 202 -0.85 -20.12 5.97
N TYR A 203 0.24 -19.83 6.73
CA TYR A 203 0.31 -20.22 8.13
C TYR A 203 -0.59 -19.39 9.05
N ALA A 204 -1.07 -18.23 8.58
CA ALA A 204 -2.13 -17.50 9.26
C ALA A 204 -3.51 -18.13 9.05
N GLY A 205 -3.67 -19.09 8.12
CA GLY A 205 -4.90 -19.83 7.89
C GLY A 205 -5.70 -19.39 6.66
N PHE A 206 -5.12 -18.57 5.78
CA PHE A 206 -5.71 -18.26 4.48
C PHE A 206 -5.24 -19.24 3.40
N GLU A 207 -6.05 -19.44 2.38
CA GLU A 207 -5.70 -20.14 1.15
C GLU A 207 -5.30 -19.13 0.08
N PRO A 208 -4.02 -19.03 -0.34
CA PRO A 208 -3.62 -18.20 -1.47
C PRO A 208 -4.34 -18.63 -2.77
N LEU A 209 -4.96 -17.66 -3.45
CA LEU A 209 -5.67 -17.85 -4.70
C LEU A 209 -4.86 -17.35 -5.90
N ALA A 210 -4.12 -16.26 -5.69
CA ALA A 210 -3.19 -15.70 -6.66
C ALA A 210 -2.05 -14.98 -5.97
N ASN A 211 -0.87 -15.01 -6.62
CA ASN A 211 0.32 -14.29 -6.23
C ASN A 211 0.87 -13.58 -7.46
N PHE A 212 0.85 -12.24 -7.43
CA PHE A 212 1.40 -11.38 -8.48
C PHE A 212 2.74 -10.85 -7.98
N ASN A 213 3.83 -11.24 -8.61
CA ASN A 213 5.19 -10.91 -8.16
C ASN A 213 6.12 -10.49 -9.31
N GLU A 214 5.55 -10.10 -10.43
CA GLU A 214 6.25 -9.68 -11.65
C GLU A 214 6.62 -8.19 -11.65
N SER A 215 6.63 -7.57 -10.45
CA SER A 215 6.91 -6.15 -10.27
C SER A 215 7.70 -5.89 -8.98
N GLN A 216 7.79 -4.63 -8.57
CA GLN A 216 8.41 -4.19 -7.32
C GLN A 216 7.71 -4.74 -6.07
N SER A 217 6.47 -5.20 -6.18
CA SER A 217 5.66 -5.72 -5.06
C SER A 217 5.33 -7.19 -5.25
N VAL A 218 5.11 -7.87 -4.13
CA VAL A 218 4.39 -9.14 -4.05
C VAL A 218 2.97 -8.82 -3.62
N GLN A 219 1.99 -9.15 -4.45
CA GLN A 219 0.58 -8.95 -4.17
C GLN A 219 -0.11 -10.31 -4.07
N VAL A 220 -0.84 -10.58 -2.99
CA VAL A 220 -1.51 -11.85 -2.75
C VAL A 220 -3.01 -11.62 -2.57
N VAL A 221 -3.82 -12.34 -3.34
CA VAL A 221 -5.24 -12.53 -3.08
C VAL A 221 -5.40 -13.88 -2.41
N ALA A 222 -6.07 -13.92 -1.26
CA ALA A 222 -6.27 -15.17 -0.52
C ALA A 222 -7.67 -15.22 0.09
N GLY A 223 -8.21 -16.41 0.24
CA GLY A 223 -9.53 -16.65 0.82
C GLY A 223 -9.45 -17.39 2.15
N LYS A 224 -10.52 -17.31 2.95
CA LYS A 224 -10.67 -18.05 4.20
C LYS A 224 -11.76 -19.09 4.07
N ASP A 225 -11.43 -20.35 4.39
CA ASP A 225 -12.40 -21.48 4.48
C ASP A 225 -13.35 -21.55 3.26
N LEU A 226 -12.78 -21.51 2.05
CA LEU A 226 -13.55 -21.50 0.82
C LEU A 226 -14.11 -22.90 0.49
N GLY A 227 -15.42 -22.97 0.23
CA GLY A 227 -15.99 -24.13 -0.45
C GLY A 227 -15.53 -24.24 -1.91
N PRO A 228 -15.63 -25.44 -2.54
CA PRO A 228 -15.14 -25.65 -3.91
C PRO A 228 -15.72 -24.67 -4.93
N ASP A 229 -17.01 -24.37 -4.87
CA ASP A 229 -17.68 -23.43 -5.78
C ASP A 229 -17.26 -21.98 -5.54
N GLN A 230 -17.07 -21.58 -4.28
CA GLN A 230 -16.57 -20.25 -3.93
C GLN A 230 -15.14 -20.07 -4.43
N ARG A 231 -14.29 -21.08 -4.22
CA ARG A 231 -12.91 -21.08 -4.73
C ARG A 231 -12.86 -20.94 -6.24
N ALA A 232 -13.67 -21.72 -6.96
CA ALA A 232 -13.76 -21.65 -8.42
C ALA A 232 -14.24 -20.27 -8.89
N GLY A 233 -15.21 -19.67 -8.19
CA GLY A 233 -15.70 -18.32 -8.47
C GLY A 233 -14.60 -17.27 -8.28
N TRP A 234 -13.86 -17.32 -7.18
CA TRP A 234 -12.74 -16.42 -6.90
C TRP A 234 -11.64 -16.53 -7.97
N LEU A 235 -11.23 -17.75 -8.34
CA LEU A 235 -10.21 -17.96 -9.37
C LEU A 235 -10.65 -17.40 -10.73
N ALA A 236 -11.91 -17.60 -11.11
CA ALA A 236 -12.44 -17.04 -12.35
C ALA A 236 -12.48 -15.51 -12.36
N GLN A 237 -12.87 -14.90 -11.22
CA GLN A 237 -12.91 -13.45 -11.05
C GLN A 237 -11.47 -12.86 -11.11
N ILE A 238 -10.52 -13.45 -10.41
CA ILE A 238 -9.12 -13.02 -10.40
C ILE A 238 -8.51 -13.13 -11.80
N GLU A 239 -8.74 -14.24 -12.51
CA GLU A 239 -8.22 -14.42 -13.86
C GLU A 239 -8.81 -13.41 -14.84
N LYS A 240 -10.11 -13.12 -14.74
CA LYS A 240 -10.77 -12.10 -15.56
C LYS A 240 -10.19 -10.71 -15.37
N ASN A 241 -9.81 -10.36 -14.14
CA ASN A 241 -9.36 -9.03 -13.77
C ASN A 241 -7.82 -8.96 -13.55
N ARG A 242 -7.08 -9.98 -14.01
CA ARG A 242 -5.66 -10.14 -13.75
C ARG A 242 -4.84 -8.87 -14.05
N ASP A 243 -5.10 -8.26 -15.20
CA ASP A 243 -4.35 -7.09 -15.68
C ASP A 243 -4.69 -5.82 -14.90
N GLU A 244 -5.84 -5.78 -14.21
CA GLU A 244 -6.24 -4.68 -13.34
C GLU A 244 -5.70 -4.86 -11.91
N ILE A 245 -5.47 -6.09 -11.47
CA ILE A 245 -4.92 -6.42 -10.14
C ILE A 245 -3.41 -6.24 -10.14
N ALA A 246 -2.72 -6.82 -11.11
CA ALA A 246 -1.27 -6.79 -11.18
C ALA A 246 -0.74 -5.41 -11.61
N TYR A 247 0.45 -5.06 -11.14
CA TYR A 247 1.16 -3.93 -11.72
C TYR A 247 1.60 -4.26 -13.15
N SER A 248 1.26 -3.39 -14.09
CA SER A 248 1.67 -3.56 -15.48
C SER A 248 3.21 -3.46 -15.62
N PRO A 249 3.81 -4.03 -16.68
CA PRO A 249 5.23 -3.84 -16.97
C PRO A 249 5.62 -2.36 -17.10
N LEU A 250 4.74 -1.53 -17.67
CA LEU A 250 4.97 -0.09 -17.80
C LEU A 250 4.94 0.61 -16.43
N TYR A 251 4.01 0.25 -15.54
CA TYR A 251 4.01 0.76 -14.16
C TYR A 251 5.33 0.40 -13.46
N ALA A 252 5.74 -0.86 -13.55
CA ALA A 252 6.98 -1.33 -12.94
C ALA A 252 8.22 -0.57 -13.46
N GLU A 253 8.27 -0.29 -14.77
CA GLU A 253 9.34 0.50 -15.39
C GLU A 253 9.34 1.94 -14.88
N LEU A 254 8.20 2.64 -14.88
CA LEU A 254 8.06 4.01 -14.39
C LEU A 254 8.37 4.11 -12.90
N PHE A 255 7.96 3.12 -12.12
CA PHE A 255 8.34 3.02 -10.71
C PHE A 255 9.88 2.90 -10.55
N ALA A 256 10.53 2.05 -11.34
CA ALA A 256 11.99 1.92 -11.30
C ALA A 256 12.69 3.23 -11.66
N GLN A 257 12.21 3.94 -12.67
CA GLN A 257 12.75 5.25 -13.06
C GLN A 257 12.54 6.30 -11.97
N SER A 258 11.37 6.30 -11.29
CA SER A 258 11.12 7.21 -10.15
C SER A 258 12.08 6.97 -9.00
N VAL A 259 12.40 5.72 -8.71
CA VAL A 259 13.41 5.34 -7.70
C VAL A 259 14.79 5.87 -8.12
N ASP A 260 15.16 5.75 -9.39
CA ASP A 260 16.43 6.28 -9.89
C ASP A 260 16.53 7.80 -9.80
N VAL A 261 15.44 8.51 -10.10
CA VAL A 261 15.36 9.96 -9.95
C VAL A 261 15.56 10.34 -8.48
N LEU A 262 14.87 9.66 -7.54
CA LEU A 262 15.00 9.92 -6.11
C LEU A 262 16.41 9.71 -5.58
N PHE A 263 17.15 8.74 -6.13
CA PHE A 263 18.54 8.45 -5.75
C PHE A 263 19.58 9.17 -6.64
N GLY A 264 19.15 10.11 -7.48
CA GLY A 264 20.03 10.93 -8.32
C GLY A 264 20.78 10.15 -9.40
N LYS A 265 20.22 9.03 -9.87
CA LYS A 265 20.79 8.19 -10.94
C LYS A 265 20.28 8.60 -12.32
N THR A 266 19.08 9.15 -12.38
CA THR A 266 18.46 9.65 -13.61
C THR A 266 17.99 11.08 -13.37
N PRO A 267 18.27 12.03 -14.29
CA PRO A 267 17.70 13.37 -14.22
C PRO A 267 16.17 13.31 -14.31
N PRO A 268 15.42 14.10 -13.50
CA PRO A 268 13.96 14.11 -13.58
C PRO A 268 13.43 14.53 -14.96
N ALA A 269 14.18 15.37 -15.70
CA ALA A 269 13.85 15.77 -17.07
C ALA A 269 13.81 14.60 -18.05
N ASP A 270 14.72 13.63 -17.91
CA ASP A 270 14.76 12.46 -18.79
C ASP A 270 13.54 11.57 -18.53
N MET A 271 13.16 11.38 -17.27
CA MET A 271 11.94 10.66 -16.92
C MET A 271 10.67 11.37 -17.42
N LEU A 272 10.61 12.70 -17.29
CA LEU A 272 9.47 13.49 -17.79
C LEU A 272 9.33 13.34 -19.30
N ALA A 273 10.44 13.48 -20.06
CA ALA A 273 10.44 13.29 -21.51
C ALA A 273 9.98 11.87 -21.92
N TYR A 274 10.37 10.86 -21.15
CA TYR A 274 9.91 9.49 -21.38
C TYR A 274 8.39 9.37 -21.16
N ILE A 275 7.87 9.89 -20.03
CA ILE A 275 6.43 9.87 -19.72
C ILE A 275 5.63 10.61 -20.80
N ASP A 276 6.08 11.80 -21.22
CA ASP A 276 5.42 12.59 -22.25
C ASP A 276 5.38 11.86 -23.61
N GLY A 277 6.37 10.99 -23.87
CA GLY A 277 6.41 10.14 -25.05
C GLY A 277 5.44 8.95 -25.04
N LEU A 278 4.89 8.57 -23.87
CA LEU A 278 3.95 7.44 -23.71
C LEU A 278 2.51 7.77 -24.14
N GLY A 279 2.21 9.06 -24.37
CA GLY A 279 0.86 9.51 -24.67
C GLY A 279 -0.08 9.38 -23.46
N ASP A 280 -1.37 9.10 -23.74
CA ASP A 280 -2.45 9.12 -22.74
C ASP A 280 -2.68 7.73 -22.13
N THR A 281 -1.60 7.10 -21.63
CA THR A 281 -1.71 5.84 -20.87
C THR A 281 -2.09 6.11 -19.41
N SER A 282 -2.74 5.16 -18.75
CA SER A 282 -3.12 5.26 -17.33
C SER A 282 -1.90 5.49 -16.42
N GLU A 283 -0.78 4.85 -16.75
CA GLU A 283 0.48 5.01 -16.03
C GLU A 283 1.10 6.40 -16.24
N ALA A 284 1.06 6.93 -17.46
CA ALA A 284 1.54 8.29 -17.72
C ALA A 284 0.70 9.33 -16.96
N GLN A 285 -0.64 9.17 -16.93
CA GLN A 285 -1.54 10.01 -16.15
C GLN A 285 -1.26 9.95 -14.65
N LEU A 286 -0.81 8.80 -14.12
CA LEU A 286 -0.43 8.65 -12.73
C LEU A 286 0.97 9.24 -12.45
N PHE A 287 1.97 8.86 -13.25
CA PHE A 287 3.37 9.16 -12.93
C PHE A 287 3.78 10.59 -13.31
N ARG A 288 3.14 11.22 -14.29
CA ARG A 288 3.47 12.61 -14.68
C ARG A 288 3.21 13.61 -13.54
N PRO A 289 2.00 13.73 -12.98
CA PRO A 289 1.74 14.63 -11.86
C PRO A 289 2.54 14.25 -10.61
N TYR A 290 2.76 12.95 -10.38
CA TYR A 290 3.63 12.46 -9.31
C TYR A 290 5.07 12.99 -9.45
N LEU A 291 5.68 12.84 -10.62
CA LEU A 291 7.03 13.32 -10.88
C LEU A 291 7.14 14.85 -10.73
N LEU A 292 6.17 15.60 -11.25
CA LEU A 292 6.16 17.07 -11.13
C LEU A 292 6.04 17.50 -9.65
N SER A 293 5.23 16.81 -8.85
CA SER A 293 5.11 17.05 -7.41
C SER A 293 6.43 16.75 -6.68
N LEU A 294 7.10 15.64 -7.00
CA LEU A 294 8.43 15.33 -6.48
C LEU A 294 9.46 16.38 -6.89
N TRP A 295 9.40 16.86 -8.12
CA TRP A 295 10.30 17.90 -8.64
C TRP A 295 10.13 19.20 -7.87
N GLN A 296 8.89 19.63 -7.68
CA GLN A 296 8.59 20.84 -6.91
C GLN A 296 9.15 20.74 -5.47
N LYS A 297 8.98 19.59 -4.83
CA LYS A 297 9.53 19.30 -3.49
C LYS A 297 11.05 19.40 -3.46
N ASN A 298 11.72 19.03 -4.54
CA ASN A 298 13.17 18.97 -4.67
C ASN A 298 13.75 20.08 -5.58
N ALA A 299 13.02 21.17 -5.84
CA ALA A 299 13.43 22.23 -6.75
C ALA A 299 14.78 22.85 -6.40
N GLY A 300 15.14 22.90 -5.10
CA GLY A 300 16.46 23.35 -4.65
C GLY A 300 17.62 22.46 -5.10
N ILE A 301 17.36 21.21 -5.52
CA ILE A 301 18.36 20.25 -5.99
C ILE A 301 18.25 20.06 -7.52
N TRP A 302 17.01 19.97 -8.03
CA TRP A 302 16.74 19.60 -9.43
C TRP A 302 16.49 20.81 -10.35
N GLY A 303 16.42 22.03 -9.80
CA GLY A 303 16.05 23.24 -10.52
C GLY A 303 14.53 23.42 -10.63
N ASP A 304 14.11 24.47 -11.34
CA ASP A 304 12.71 24.82 -11.51
C ASP A 304 11.94 23.72 -12.25
N VAL A 305 10.66 23.54 -11.86
CA VAL A 305 9.76 22.62 -12.54
C VAL A 305 9.49 23.13 -13.96
N PRO A 306 9.62 22.28 -14.99
CA PRO A 306 9.27 22.68 -16.35
C PRO A 306 7.77 23.10 -16.47
N GLU A 307 7.49 24.06 -17.37
CA GLU A 307 6.14 24.51 -17.68
C GLU A 307 5.27 23.41 -18.30
#